data_8a5aa26110de413f4568baf6d5a10174
#
_entry.id   8a5aa26110de413f4568baf6d5a10174
#
_cell.length_a   1.000
_cell.length_b   1.000
_cell.length_c   1.000
_cell.angle_alpha   90.00
_cell.angle_beta   90.00
_cell.angle_gamma   90.00
#
_symmetry.space_group_name_H-M   'P 1'
#
loop_
_entity.id
_entity.type
_entity.pdbx_description
1 polymer ?
#
loop_
_entity_poly.entity_id
_entity_poly.type
_entity_poly.pdbx_seq_one_letter_code
_entity_poly.pdbx_strand_id
1 'polypeptide(L)'
;MTATYQRVRVRVVRVGPDTAHVSVPSYAAGQILVPVQTFDLMSATGMTRVQLTGAVLTATANVAARADTDVHLQDWQVLVPEDGPFR
;
A
#
# COMPACT_ATOMS: atom_id res chain seq x y z
N MET A 1 13.84 -4.03 -19.95
CA MET A 1 14.00 -3.23 -18.73
C MET A 1 13.71 -4.08 -17.51
N THR A 2 14.51 -3.96 -16.49
CA THR A 2 14.39 -4.82 -15.31
C THR A 2 13.58 -4.13 -14.23
N ALA A 3 12.59 -4.83 -13.69
CA ALA A 3 11.83 -4.32 -12.56
C ALA A 3 12.72 -4.31 -11.31
N THR A 4 12.51 -3.31 -10.46
CA THR A 4 13.24 -3.20 -9.21
C THR A 4 12.22 -3.24 -8.08
N TYR A 5 12.20 -4.35 -7.35
CA TYR A 5 11.25 -4.53 -6.26
C TYR A 5 11.91 -4.21 -4.92
N GLN A 6 11.24 -3.39 -4.13
CA GLN A 6 11.72 -3.00 -2.81
C GLN A 6 10.56 -2.96 -1.85
N ARG A 7 10.86 -3.13 -0.57
CA ARG A 7 9.89 -2.95 0.49
C ARG A 7 9.69 -1.46 0.73
N VAL A 8 8.47 -0.99 0.62
CA VAL A 8 8.17 0.43 0.72
C VAL A 8 7.01 0.66 1.67
N ARG A 9 6.95 1.87 2.18
CA ARG A 9 5.82 2.33 2.99
C ARG A 9 4.72 2.80 2.06
N VAL A 10 3.47 2.47 2.40
CA VAL A 10 2.31 2.79 1.59
C VAL A 10 1.24 3.36 2.51
N ARG A 11 0.61 4.44 2.08
CA ARG A 11 -0.50 5.03 2.82
C ARG A 11 -1.79 4.80 2.05
N VAL A 12 -2.80 4.26 2.74
CA VAL A 12 -4.11 4.05 2.13
C VAL A 12 -4.87 5.36 2.22
N VAL A 13 -5.20 5.94 1.06
CA VAL A 13 -5.86 7.23 0.99
C VAL A 13 -7.37 7.06 0.98
N ARG A 14 -7.86 6.10 0.19
CA ARG A 14 -9.30 5.92 0.01
C ARG A 14 -9.59 4.45 -0.25
N VAL A 15 -10.69 3.96 0.29
CA VAL A 15 -11.08 2.56 0.13
C VAL A 15 -12.52 2.52 -0.37
N GLY A 16 -12.69 2.05 -1.62
CA GLY A 16 -14.01 1.78 -2.16
C GLY A 16 -14.39 0.32 -1.95
N PRO A 17 -15.58 -0.07 -2.41
CA PRO A 17 -16.02 -1.47 -2.24
C PRO A 17 -15.16 -2.45 -3.03
N ASP A 18 -14.66 -2.06 -4.18
CA ASP A 18 -13.87 -2.95 -5.03
C ASP A 18 -12.42 -2.50 -5.17
N THR A 19 -12.17 -1.20 -5.19
CA THR A 19 -10.86 -0.63 -5.47
C THR A 19 -10.48 0.36 -4.38
N ALA A 20 -9.27 0.22 -3.87
CA ALA A 20 -8.67 1.17 -2.95
C ALA A 20 -7.60 1.96 -3.69
N HIS A 21 -7.32 3.16 -3.22
CA HIS A 21 -6.27 4.00 -3.79
C HIS A 21 -5.25 4.30 -2.72
N VAL A 22 -3.98 4.05 -3.04
CA VAL A 22 -2.89 4.19 -2.07
C VAL A 22 -1.83 5.14 -2.61
N SER A 23 -1.15 5.80 -1.70
CA SER A 23 -0.03 6.68 -2.01
C SER A 23 1.26 5.95 -1.66
N VAL A 24 2.19 5.91 -2.61
CA VAL A 24 3.49 5.27 -2.42
C VAL A 24 4.55 6.36 -2.52
N PRO A 25 5.10 6.83 -1.39
CA PRO A 25 6.09 7.94 -1.44
C PRO A 25 7.29 7.63 -2.32
N SER A 26 7.67 6.37 -2.43
CA SER A 26 8.79 5.96 -3.28
C SER A 26 8.45 5.97 -4.76
N TYR A 27 7.19 6.24 -5.11
CA TYR A 27 6.73 6.28 -6.50
C TYR A 27 6.07 7.63 -6.75
N ALA A 28 6.63 8.39 -7.68
CA ALA A 28 6.12 9.71 -8.05
C ALA A 28 5.95 10.63 -6.83
N ALA A 29 6.82 10.49 -5.82
CA ALA A 29 6.78 11.26 -4.58
C ALA A 29 5.40 11.21 -3.90
N GLY A 30 4.66 10.13 -4.11
CA GLY A 30 3.34 9.95 -3.51
C GLY A 30 2.24 10.75 -4.17
N GLN A 31 2.52 11.42 -5.28
CA GLN A 31 1.53 12.30 -5.93
C GLN A 31 0.56 11.55 -6.82
N ILE A 32 0.90 10.33 -7.22
CA ILE A 32 0.03 9.52 -8.05
C ILE A 32 -0.53 8.40 -7.18
N LEU A 33 -1.86 8.30 -7.14
CA LEU A 33 -2.51 7.23 -6.39
C LEU A 33 -2.50 5.96 -7.21
N VAL A 34 -2.14 4.86 -6.56
CA VAL A 34 -2.06 3.55 -7.20
C VAL A 34 -3.32 2.77 -6.83
N PRO A 35 -4.07 2.27 -7.82
CA PRO A 35 -5.25 1.45 -7.52
C PRO A 35 -4.83 0.03 -7.12
N VAL A 36 -5.48 -0.49 -6.10
CA VAL A 36 -5.31 -1.88 -5.68
C VAL A 36 -6.68 -2.44 -5.35
N GLN A 37 -6.82 -3.76 -5.38
CA GLN A 37 -8.10 -4.37 -5.05
C GLN A 37 -8.32 -4.32 -3.55
N THR A 38 -9.48 -3.82 -3.16
CA THR A 38 -9.86 -3.71 -1.74
C THR A 38 -9.80 -5.07 -1.07
N PHE A 39 -10.28 -6.11 -1.76
CA PHE A 39 -10.28 -7.47 -1.20
C PHE A 39 -8.86 -7.92 -0.84
N ASP A 40 -7.89 -7.62 -1.69
CA ASP A 40 -6.51 -8.01 -1.43
C ASP A 40 -5.97 -7.35 -0.17
N LEU A 41 -6.27 -6.06 0.02
CA LEU A 41 -5.84 -5.36 1.22
C LEU A 41 -6.51 -5.94 2.47
N MET A 42 -7.80 -6.18 2.41
CA MET A 42 -8.53 -6.72 3.55
C MET A 42 -8.05 -8.12 3.91
N SER A 43 -7.79 -8.95 2.90
CA SER A 43 -7.31 -10.31 3.13
C SER A 43 -5.91 -10.32 3.72
N ALA A 44 -5.05 -9.44 3.23
CA ALA A 44 -3.66 -9.41 3.68
C ALA A 44 -3.49 -8.82 5.07
N THR A 45 -4.35 -7.87 5.45
CA THR A 45 -4.19 -7.14 6.71
C THR A 45 -5.17 -7.57 7.79
N GLY A 46 -6.29 -8.18 7.40
CA GLY A 46 -7.35 -8.50 8.35
C GLY A 46 -8.13 -7.29 8.81
N MET A 47 -7.96 -6.14 8.16
CA MET A 47 -8.61 -4.89 8.54
C MET A 47 -9.88 -4.68 7.73
N THR A 48 -10.84 -3.97 8.33
CA THR A 48 -12.04 -3.55 7.62
C THR A 48 -11.74 -2.35 6.73
N ARG A 49 -12.68 -2.00 5.84
CA ARG A 49 -12.49 -0.84 4.98
C ARG A 49 -12.31 0.44 5.79
N VAL A 50 -13.05 0.58 6.88
CA VAL A 50 -12.94 1.75 7.74
C VAL A 50 -11.56 1.83 8.38
N GLN A 51 -11.06 0.69 8.85
CA GLN A 51 -9.73 0.64 9.47
C GLN A 51 -8.61 0.91 8.45
N LEU A 52 -8.81 0.48 7.21
CA LEU A 52 -7.81 0.67 6.17
C LEU A 52 -7.65 2.13 5.76
N THR A 53 -8.73 2.91 5.79
CA THR A 53 -8.68 4.31 5.37
C THR A 53 -7.71 5.09 6.26
N GLY A 54 -6.68 5.65 5.67
CA GLY A 54 -5.65 6.38 6.40
C GLY A 54 -4.57 5.51 7.00
N ALA A 55 -4.67 4.20 6.87
CA ALA A 55 -3.68 3.30 7.44
C ALA A 55 -2.35 3.41 6.71
N VAL A 56 -1.27 3.16 7.45
CA VAL A 56 0.08 3.09 6.87
C VAL A 56 0.51 1.63 6.89
N LEU A 57 0.85 1.12 5.71
CA LEU A 57 1.23 -0.27 5.52
C LEU A 57 2.60 -0.30 4.88
N THR A 58 3.18 -1.49 4.80
CA THR A 58 4.34 -1.73 3.95
C THR A 58 4.00 -2.78 2.92
N ALA A 59 4.64 -2.69 1.78
CA ALA A 59 4.42 -3.64 0.69
C ALA A 59 5.68 -3.69 -0.16
N THR A 60 5.79 -4.76 -0.94
CA THR A 60 6.83 -4.85 -1.95
C THR A 60 6.30 -4.23 -3.23
N ALA A 61 7.06 -3.31 -3.81
CA ALA A 61 6.65 -2.57 -4.98
C ALA A 61 7.76 -2.48 -6.00
N ASN A 62 7.39 -2.40 -7.26
CA ASN A 62 8.32 -2.12 -8.34
C ASN A 62 8.55 -0.61 -8.37
N VAL A 63 9.64 -0.15 -7.76
CA VAL A 63 9.92 1.28 -7.62
C VAL A 63 10.45 1.89 -8.92
N ALA A 64 10.76 1.06 -9.92
CA ALA A 64 11.17 1.53 -11.25
C ALA A 64 9.99 1.62 -12.22
N ALA A 65 8.76 1.46 -11.74
CA ALA A 65 7.59 1.48 -12.60
C ALA A 65 7.41 2.85 -13.24
N ARG A 66 6.98 2.85 -14.49
CA ARG A 66 6.69 4.08 -15.23
C ARG A 66 5.22 4.43 -15.21
N ALA A 67 4.37 3.45 -14.87
CA ALA A 67 2.93 3.63 -14.77
C ALA A 67 2.45 3.01 -13.49
N ASP A 68 1.34 3.51 -12.96
CA ASP A 68 0.78 3.00 -11.72
C ASP A 68 0.43 1.53 -11.80
N THR A 69 0.07 1.05 -13.00
CA THR A 69 -0.27 -0.36 -13.20
C THR A 69 0.94 -1.29 -13.09
N ASP A 70 2.15 -0.75 -13.18
CA ASP A 70 3.37 -1.54 -13.12
C ASP A 70 4.03 -1.57 -11.73
N VAL A 71 3.45 -0.86 -10.78
CA VAL A 71 3.98 -0.82 -9.42
C VAL A 71 3.82 -2.17 -8.72
N HIS A 72 2.77 -2.90 -9.01
CA HIS A 72 2.55 -4.28 -8.55
C HIS A 72 2.78 -4.46 -7.05
N LEU A 73 2.00 -3.73 -6.27
CA LEU A 73 2.10 -3.82 -4.82
C LEU A 73 1.68 -5.21 -4.34
N GLN A 74 2.51 -5.82 -3.49
CA GLN A 74 2.27 -7.16 -2.98
C GLN A 74 2.96 -7.33 -1.62
N ASP A 75 2.71 -8.45 -0.97
CA ASP A 75 3.30 -8.75 0.34
C ASP A 75 2.98 -7.67 1.36
N TRP A 76 1.70 -7.34 1.47
CA TRP A 76 1.23 -6.30 2.38
C TRP A 76 1.46 -6.68 3.83
N GLN A 77 1.92 -5.74 4.63
CA GLN A 77 2.05 -5.91 6.07
C GLN A 77 1.59 -4.65 6.77
N VAL A 78 0.97 -4.84 7.92
CA VAL A 78 0.56 -3.72 8.75
C VAL A 78 1.79 -3.16 9.43
N LEU A 79 1.97 -1.83 9.34
CA LEU A 79 3.06 -1.16 10.01
C LEU A 79 2.65 -0.91 11.45
N VAL A 80 3.29 -1.62 12.37
CA VAL A 80 3.01 -1.50 13.80
C VAL A 80 4.02 -0.55 14.41
N PRO A 81 3.57 0.47 15.15
CA PRO A 81 4.50 1.38 15.81
C PRO A 81 5.42 0.62 16.75
N GLU A 82 6.67 1.00 16.74
CA GLU A 82 7.68 0.32 17.51
C GLU A 82 7.45 0.41 19.00
N ASP A 83 6.96 1.54 19.43
CA ASP A 83 6.68 1.80 20.83
C ASP A 83 5.22 1.52 21.16
N GLY A 84 4.66 0.53 20.54
CA GLY A 84 3.24 0.23 20.72
C GLY A 84 2.83 0.25 22.16
N PRO A 85 1.63 0.37 22.38
CA PRO A 85 1.13 0.54 23.73
C PRO A 85 1.52 -0.62 24.60
N PHE A 86 1.71 -0.94 24.74
CA PHE A 86 1.85 -1.73 25.38
C PHE A 86 2.39 -1.99 25.84
N ARG A 87 2.37 -1.96 25.80
CA ARG A 87 3.02 -2.49 26.47
C ARG A 87 2.70 -2.43 27.78
#